data_32ddb9059f93f769f9af7334660b6979
#
_entry.id   32ddb9059f93f769f9af7334660b6979
#
_cell.length_a   1.000
_cell.length_b   1.000
_cell.length_c   1.000
_cell.angle_alpha   90.00
_cell.angle_beta   90.00
_cell.angle_gamma   90.00
#
_symmetry.space_group_name_H-M   'P 1'
#
loop_
_entity.id
_entity.type
_entity.pdbx_description
1 polymer ?
#
loop_
_entity_poly.entity_id
_entity_poly.type
_entity_poly.pdbx_seq_one_letter_code
_entity_poly.pdbx_strand_id
1 'polypeptide(L)'
;MTKLTLSALLIALTAPALAAASGDADHGEVLARHWCAACHIVAEDQEHGADNVPTFSAIANKQHFDQAGIARFLQDPHPKMPDMQLSTYESADLAAYIETLKK
;
A
#
# COMPACT_ATOMS: atom_id res chain seq x y z
N MET A 1 -49.56 -18.44 -38.18
CA MET A 1 -48.32 -17.65 -38.28
C MET A 1 -47.86 -17.29 -36.88
N THR A 2 -46.97 -18.09 -36.35
CA THR A 2 -46.42 -17.89 -34.98
C THR A 2 -45.21 -16.99 -35.10
N LYS A 3 -45.31 -15.80 -34.54
CA LYS A 3 -44.16 -14.87 -34.46
C LYS A 3 -43.29 -15.31 -33.29
N LEU A 4 -42.12 -15.89 -33.60
CA LEU A 4 -41.08 -16.12 -32.60
C LEU A 4 -40.41 -14.78 -32.29
N THR A 5 -40.67 -14.24 -31.11
CA THR A 5 -39.91 -13.13 -30.57
C THR A 5 -38.64 -13.68 -29.92
N LEU A 6 -37.52 -13.44 -30.57
CA LEU A 6 -36.21 -13.77 -30.04
C LEU A 6 -35.86 -12.72 -28.99
N SER A 7 -36.07 -13.04 -27.71
CA SER A 7 -35.55 -12.18 -26.60
C SER A 7 -34.04 -12.38 -26.48
N ALA A 8 -33.30 -11.40 -26.96
CA ALA A 8 -31.86 -11.37 -26.74
C ALA A 8 -31.59 -11.06 -25.26
N LEU A 9 -31.17 -12.07 -24.51
CA LEU A 9 -30.72 -11.92 -23.14
C LEU A 9 -29.35 -11.26 -23.16
N LEU A 10 -29.30 -9.95 -22.86
CA LEU A 10 -28.06 -9.23 -22.71
C LEU A 10 -27.43 -9.65 -21.36
N ILE A 11 -26.48 -10.56 -21.42
CA ILE A 11 -25.67 -10.89 -20.25
C ILE A 11 -24.64 -9.77 -20.11
N ALA A 12 -24.89 -8.84 -19.19
CA ALA A 12 -23.91 -7.86 -18.80
C ALA A 12 -22.77 -8.59 -18.06
N LEU A 13 -21.63 -8.77 -18.75
CA LEU A 13 -20.41 -9.19 -18.10
C LEU A 13 -19.92 -8.04 -17.21
N THR A 14 -20.32 -8.05 -15.96
CA THR A 14 -19.65 -7.23 -14.95
C THR A 14 -18.30 -7.88 -14.69
N ALA A 15 -17.26 -7.40 -15.37
CA ALA A 15 -15.90 -7.73 -14.97
C ALA A 15 -15.71 -7.27 -13.53
N PRO A 16 -15.23 -8.13 -12.60
CA PRO A 16 -14.84 -7.64 -11.28
C PRO A 16 -13.80 -6.55 -11.51
N ALA A 17 -14.07 -5.34 -11.03
CA ALA A 17 -13.03 -4.33 -10.94
C ALA A 17 -11.90 -4.97 -10.15
N LEU A 18 -10.79 -5.31 -10.82
CA LEU A 18 -9.54 -5.59 -10.15
C LEU A 18 -9.29 -4.37 -9.29
N ALA A 19 -9.56 -4.49 -7.98
CA ALA A 19 -9.06 -3.53 -7.03
C ALA A 19 -7.55 -3.49 -7.30
N ALA A 20 -7.12 -2.45 -8.02
CA ALA A 20 -5.71 -2.21 -8.29
C ALA A 20 -5.02 -2.36 -6.95
N ALA A 21 -4.05 -3.28 -6.87
CA ALA A 21 -3.46 -3.80 -5.66
C ALA A 21 -3.23 -2.67 -4.65
N SER A 22 -4.23 -2.39 -3.81
CA SER A 22 -4.14 -1.42 -2.73
C SER A 22 -3.20 -1.92 -1.63
N GLY A 23 -2.72 -3.16 -1.75
CA GLY A 23 -1.89 -3.83 -0.78
C GLY A 23 -2.68 -4.32 0.44
N ASP A 24 -2.06 -5.19 1.20
CA ASP A 24 -2.56 -5.71 2.46
C ASP A 24 -1.90 -4.92 3.61
N ALA A 25 -2.67 -4.07 4.26
CA ALA A 25 -2.16 -3.22 5.34
C ALA A 25 -1.71 -4.03 6.56
N ASP A 26 -2.37 -5.12 6.88
CA ASP A 26 -1.98 -5.97 8.02
C ASP A 26 -0.64 -6.65 7.76
N HIS A 27 -0.43 -7.17 6.56
CA HIS A 27 0.86 -7.70 6.15
C HIS A 27 1.92 -6.58 6.08
N GLY A 28 1.55 -5.40 5.62
CA GLY A 28 2.41 -4.22 5.62
C GLY A 28 2.89 -3.85 7.02
N GLU A 29 2.03 -3.94 8.04
CA GLU A 29 2.44 -3.73 9.43
C GLU A 29 3.49 -4.74 9.89
N VAL A 30 3.29 -6.02 9.57
CA VAL A 30 4.27 -7.06 9.89
C VAL A 30 5.62 -6.76 9.25
N LEU A 31 5.63 -6.40 7.97
CA LEU A 31 6.85 -6.03 7.25
C LEU A 31 7.52 -4.79 7.87
N ALA A 32 6.73 -3.76 8.20
CA ALA A 32 7.22 -2.53 8.79
C ALA A 32 7.91 -2.80 10.15
N ARG A 33 7.29 -3.57 11.00
CA ARG A 33 7.87 -3.94 12.30
C ARG A 33 9.14 -4.77 12.17
N HIS A 34 9.23 -5.58 11.13
CA HIS A 34 10.39 -6.44 10.91
C HIS A 34 11.56 -5.70 10.26
N TRP A 35 11.31 -4.90 9.23
CA TRP A 35 12.35 -4.31 8.40
C TRP A 35 12.60 -2.82 8.65
N CYS A 36 11.62 -2.09 9.12
CA CYS A 36 11.66 -0.63 9.15
C CYS A 36 11.82 -0.06 10.57
N ALA A 37 11.41 -0.80 11.58
CA ALA A 37 11.37 -0.33 12.97
C ALA A 37 12.74 -0.07 13.59
N ALA A 38 13.81 -0.59 13.00
CA ALA A 38 15.16 -0.30 13.46
C ALA A 38 15.53 1.20 13.33
N CYS A 39 14.92 1.88 12.35
CA CYS A 39 15.18 3.30 12.08
C CYS A 39 13.94 4.17 12.17
N HIS A 40 12.80 3.70 11.68
CA HIS A 40 11.53 4.43 11.70
C HIS A 40 10.69 4.07 12.92
N ILE A 41 9.95 5.03 13.45
CA ILE A 41 8.82 4.73 14.32
C ILE A 41 7.66 4.34 13.40
N VAL A 42 7.29 3.07 13.42
CA VAL A 42 6.31 2.52 12.49
C VAL A 42 4.91 2.37 13.10
N ALA A 43 4.79 2.47 14.42
CA ALA A 43 3.52 2.34 15.14
C ALA A 43 3.55 3.14 16.44
N GLU A 44 2.35 3.42 16.98
CA GLU A 44 2.21 4.24 18.19
C GLU A 44 2.80 3.59 19.45
N ASP A 45 2.89 2.28 19.50
CA ASP A 45 3.47 1.54 20.63
C ASP A 45 5.00 1.46 20.58
N GLN A 46 5.63 1.96 19.55
CA GLN A 46 7.08 2.04 19.43
C GLN A 46 7.60 3.37 19.99
N GLU A 47 8.55 3.29 20.91
CA GLU A 47 9.06 4.48 21.61
C GLU A 47 10.28 5.11 20.95
N HIS A 48 11.11 4.34 20.26
CA HIS A 48 12.40 4.80 19.74
C HIS A 48 12.59 4.44 18.26
N GLY A 49 13.18 5.38 17.53
CA GLY A 49 13.70 5.23 16.18
C GLY A 49 15.01 5.97 16.05
N ALA A 50 15.57 6.01 14.86
CA ALA A 50 16.78 6.77 14.58
C ALA A 50 16.49 8.27 14.48
N ASP A 51 17.45 9.10 14.91
CA ASP A 51 17.37 10.55 14.76
C ASP A 51 17.32 10.94 13.27
N ASN A 52 16.54 11.97 12.98
CA ASN A 52 16.38 12.51 11.62
C ASN A 52 15.79 11.53 10.59
N VAL A 53 15.13 10.48 11.06
CA VAL A 53 14.37 9.56 10.22
C VAL A 53 12.88 9.80 10.45
N PRO A 54 12.09 10.06 9.40
CA PRO A 54 10.68 10.36 9.57
C PRO A 54 9.90 9.17 10.13
N THR A 55 8.95 9.44 11.02
CA THR A 55 8.00 8.41 11.45
C THR A 55 7.05 8.05 10.32
N PHE A 56 6.50 6.86 10.33
CA PHE A 56 5.50 6.47 9.35
C PHE A 56 4.24 7.35 9.44
N SER A 57 3.87 7.77 10.65
CA SER A 57 2.77 8.72 10.82
C SER A 57 3.06 10.06 10.14
N ALA A 58 4.28 10.57 10.26
CA ALA A 58 4.68 11.81 9.59
C ALA A 58 4.65 11.66 8.06
N ILE A 59 5.07 10.52 7.55
CA ILE A 59 5.01 10.23 6.10
C ILE A 59 3.55 10.21 5.63
N ALA A 60 2.68 9.50 6.35
CA ALA A 60 1.26 9.38 6.02
C ALA A 60 0.52 10.72 6.00
N ASN A 61 0.94 11.65 6.86
CA ASN A 61 0.28 12.94 7.03
C ASN A 61 0.95 14.08 6.25
N LYS A 62 1.93 13.79 5.42
CA LYS A 62 2.48 14.77 4.49
C LYS A 62 1.42 15.27 3.53
N GLN A 63 1.50 16.55 3.22
CA GLN A 63 0.72 17.13 2.14
C GLN A 63 0.99 16.37 0.83
N HIS A 64 -0.05 16.05 0.09
CA HIS A 64 0.03 15.28 -1.15
C HIS A 64 0.55 13.84 -0.98
N PHE A 65 0.26 13.20 0.16
CA PHE A 65 0.56 11.79 0.33
C PHE A 65 -0.04 10.98 -0.82
N ASP A 66 0.78 10.13 -1.43
CA ASP A 66 0.37 9.26 -2.53
C ASP A 66 0.80 7.82 -2.23
N GLN A 67 -0.15 6.95 -1.94
CA GLN A 67 0.11 5.54 -1.62
C GLN A 67 0.86 4.84 -2.74
N ALA A 68 0.46 5.03 -3.99
CA ALA A 68 1.14 4.43 -5.14
C ALA A 68 2.56 4.97 -5.29
N GLY A 69 2.77 6.26 -5.01
CA GLY A 69 4.09 6.88 -5.01
C GLY A 69 5.01 6.31 -3.94
N ILE A 70 4.50 6.06 -2.74
CA ILE A 70 5.26 5.41 -1.68
C ILE A 70 5.64 3.98 -2.09
N ALA A 71 4.72 3.22 -2.68
CA ALA A 71 5.03 1.87 -3.15
C ALA A 71 6.17 1.86 -4.19
N ARG A 72 6.16 2.80 -5.14
CA ARG A 72 7.24 2.96 -6.12
C ARG A 72 8.56 3.36 -5.46
N PHE A 73 8.50 4.31 -4.53
CA PHE A 73 9.67 4.78 -3.80
C PHE A 73 10.36 3.66 -3.04
N LEU A 74 9.60 2.75 -2.44
CA LEU A 74 10.13 1.62 -1.67
C LEU A 74 10.87 0.59 -2.55
N GLN A 75 10.65 0.61 -3.85
CA GLN A 75 11.35 -0.26 -4.81
C GLN A 75 12.65 0.34 -5.33
N ASP A 76 12.80 1.65 -5.22
CA ASP A 76 14.02 2.37 -5.60
C ASP A 76 14.82 2.73 -4.34
N PRO A 77 15.98 2.07 -4.11
CA PRO A 77 16.76 2.37 -2.93
C PRO A 77 17.24 3.82 -2.96
N HIS A 78 16.94 4.56 -1.89
CA HIS A 78 17.49 5.89 -1.75
C HIS A 78 18.74 5.89 -0.87
N PRO A 79 19.62 6.93 -0.98
CA PRO A 79 20.99 6.85 -0.47
C PRO A 79 21.18 6.57 1.01
N LYS A 80 20.14 6.84 1.84
CA LYS A 80 20.23 6.72 3.31
C LYS A 80 19.45 5.54 3.87
N MET A 81 18.72 4.83 3.03
CA MET A 81 17.89 3.72 3.43
C MET A 81 18.39 2.45 2.76
N PRO A 82 18.56 1.34 3.50
CA PRO A 82 18.98 0.09 2.89
C PRO A 82 17.98 -0.39 1.85
N ASP A 83 18.48 -1.00 0.78
CA ASP A 83 17.64 -1.72 -0.17
C ASP A 83 17.21 -3.06 0.46
N MET A 84 15.94 -3.16 0.81
CA MET A 84 15.35 -4.37 1.37
C MET A 84 14.98 -5.38 0.28
N GLN A 85 15.17 -5.07 -0.98
CA GLN A 85 14.78 -5.90 -2.12
C GLN A 85 13.31 -6.34 -2.05
N LEU A 86 12.45 -5.40 -1.71
CA LEU A 86 11.02 -5.64 -1.59
C LEU A 86 10.40 -6.00 -2.95
N SER A 87 9.52 -6.99 -2.94
CA SER A 87 8.69 -7.27 -4.10
C SER A 87 7.67 -6.12 -4.33
N THR A 88 7.08 -6.09 -5.51
CA THR A 88 5.99 -5.15 -5.83
C THR A 88 4.84 -5.28 -4.83
N TYR A 89 4.51 -6.52 -4.43
CA TYR A 89 3.44 -6.78 -3.46
C TYR A 89 3.81 -6.29 -2.07
N GLU A 90 5.02 -6.57 -1.61
CA GLU A 90 5.49 -6.11 -0.29
C GLU A 90 5.54 -4.58 -0.21
N SER A 91 5.98 -3.92 -1.27
CA SER A 91 5.98 -2.46 -1.35
C SER A 91 4.56 -1.89 -1.32
N ALA A 92 3.61 -2.53 -2.01
CA ALA A 92 2.21 -2.14 -1.97
C ALA A 92 1.60 -2.36 -0.58
N ASP A 93 1.92 -3.46 0.09
CA ASP A 93 1.44 -3.76 1.45
C ASP A 93 1.97 -2.74 2.45
N LEU A 94 3.25 -2.39 2.38
CA LEU A 94 3.84 -1.35 3.22
C LEU A 94 3.19 0.01 3.00
N ALA A 95 2.97 0.39 1.75
CA ALA A 95 2.31 1.65 1.41
C ALA A 95 0.87 1.68 1.92
N ALA A 96 0.15 0.57 1.83
CA ALA A 96 -1.20 0.44 2.38
C ALA A 96 -1.21 0.59 3.90
N TYR A 97 -0.24 0.00 4.58
CA TYR A 97 -0.10 0.17 6.03
C TYR A 97 0.18 1.63 6.41
N ILE A 98 1.11 2.29 5.73
CA ILE A 98 1.41 3.71 5.98
C ILE A 98 0.16 4.57 5.81
N GLU A 99 -0.65 4.32 4.78
CA GLU A 99 -1.90 5.03 4.57
C GLU A 99 -2.85 4.94 5.77
N THR A 100 -2.88 3.82 6.48
CA THR A 100 -3.74 3.65 7.67
C THR A 100 -3.37 4.59 8.81
N LEU A 101 -2.17 5.18 8.79
CA LEU A 101 -1.68 6.09 9.82
C LEU A 101 -2.06 7.55 9.59
N LYS A 102 -2.79 7.83 8.54
CA LYS A 102 -3.39 9.16 8.31
C LYS A 102 -4.33 9.54 9.42
N LYS A 103 -4.27 10.80 9.82
CA LYS A 103 -5.17 11.40 10.82
C LYS A 103 -5.99 12.52 10.21
#